data_b53024f09f4693ee8324171e3a87b909
#
_entry.id   b53024f09f4693ee8324171e3a87b909
#
_cell.length_a   1.000
_cell.length_b   1.000
_cell.length_c   1.000
_cell.angle_alpha   90.00
_cell.angle_beta   90.00
_cell.angle_gamma   90.00
#
_symmetry.space_group_name_H-M   'P 1'
#
loop_
_entity.id
_entity.type
_entity.pdbx_description
1 polymer ?
#
loop_
_entity_poly.entity_id
_entity_poly.type
_entity_poly.pdbx_seq_one_letter_code
_entity_poly.pdbx_strand_id
1 'polypeptide(L)'
;MDKWFKISGWQGSVPQEEIPVLPYADFFQQLCRALERESRHIASYFGVPESDALRLYCLVLDDASGEVMIASCLLEGYGKDQVSRTADSQDKQELIPSLTARYPAAHPFERELIEQFGVQYADHPWAKPLRFAHDRADRSKQLNNY
;
A
#
# COMPACT_ATOMS: atom_id res chain seq x y z
N MET A 1 -1.97 19.11 8.86
CA MET A 1 -1.10 19.52 7.73
C MET A 1 -0.48 18.29 7.09
N ASP A 2 -0.58 18.20 5.78
CA ASP A 2 -0.08 17.03 5.06
C ASP A 2 1.45 16.99 5.05
N LYS A 3 1.99 15.77 5.15
CA LYS A 3 3.43 15.53 5.22
C LYS A 3 3.87 14.74 4.02
N TRP A 4 4.55 15.40 3.10
CA TRP A 4 5.08 14.81 1.88
C TRP A 4 6.56 15.13 1.73
N PHE A 5 7.32 14.19 1.20
CA PHE A 5 8.59 14.52 0.56
C PHE A 5 8.28 14.87 -0.89
N LYS A 6 8.73 16.02 -1.37
CA LYS A 6 8.41 16.50 -2.71
C LYS A 6 9.68 16.63 -3.56
N ILE A 7 9.59 16.13 -4.79
CA ILE A 7 10.66 16.24 -5.77
C ILE A 7 10.09 16.90 -7.01
N SER A 8 10.78 17.91 -7.53
CA SER A 8 10.46 18.47 -8.86
C SER A 8 11.46 17.93 -9.89
N GLY A 9 10.92 17.28 -10.93
CA GLY A 9 11.73 16.74 -12.02
C GLY A 9 12.20 15.30 -11.82
N TRP A 10 12.95 14.82 -12.82
CA TRP A 10 13.33 13.41 -13.00
C TRP A 10 14.59 13.01 -12.24
N GLN A 11 15.13 13.85 -11.40
CA GLN A 11 16.48 13.61 -10.91
C GLN A 11 16.50 13.19 -9.47
N GLY A 12 17.02 12.01 -9.28
CA GLY A 12 17.72 11.69 -8.08
C GLY A 12 17.07 10.59 -7.27
N SER A 13 17.89 10.11 -6.38
CA SER A 13 17.49 9.24 -5.30
C SER A 13 16.92 10.07 -4.16
N VAL A 14 15.95 9.51 -3.48
CA VAL A 14 15.37 10.10 -2.27
C VAL A 14 15.98 9.39 -1.08
N PRO A 15 16.59 10.10 -0.13
CA PRO A 15 17.02 9.47 1.11
C PRO A 15 15.79 8.92 1.86
N GLN A 16 15.85 7.66 2.20
CA GLN A 16 14.72 6.97 2.85
C GLN A 16 14.34 7.66 4.16
N GLU A 17 15.32 8.19 4.88
CA GLU A 17 15.13 8.86 6.17
C GLU A 17 14.32 10.15 6.06
N GLU A 18 14.29 10.76 4.88
CA GLU A 18 13.54 12.00 4.65
C GLU A 18 12.10 11.79 4.25
N ILE A 19 11.72 10.55 3.91
CA ILE A 19 10.34 10.23 3.58
C ILE A 19 9.52 10.20 4.87
N PRO A 20 8.45 11.02 4.99
CA PRO A 20 7.61 11.00 6.18
C PRO A 20 6.98 9.62 6.41
N VAL A 21 6.94 9.20 7.67
CA VAL A 21 6.28 7.97 8.10
C VAL A 21 5.06 8.36 8.94
N LEU A 22 3.88 8.00 8.47
CA LEU A 22 2.63 8.40 9.08
C LEU A 22 1.89 7.18 9.63
N PRO A 23 1.02 7.35 10.64
CA PRO A 23 0.02 6.34 10.94
C PRO A 23 -0.86 6.11 9.69
N TYR A 24 -1.37 4.90 9.51
CA TYR A 24 -2.15 4.58 8.31
C TYR A 24 -3.36 5.49 8.12
N ALA A 25 -4.05 5.85 9.19
CA ALA A 25 -5.22 6.73 9.09
C ALA A 25 -4.85 8.10 8.49
N ASP A 26 -3.74 8.68 8.94
CA ASP A 26 -3.26 9.97 8.42
C ASP A 26 -2.76 9.85 6.98
N PHE A 27 -2.02 8.78 6.70
CA PHE A 27 -1.54 8.45 5.36
C PHE A 27 -2.71 8.31 4.38
N PHE A 28 -3.74 7.56 4.75
CA PHE A 28 -4.93 7.36 3.94
C PHE A 28 -5.66 8.68 3.64
N GLN A 29 -5.88 9.49 4.67
CA GLN A 29 -6.56 10.77 4.50
C GLN A 29 -5.76 11.72 3.62
N GLN A 30 -4.44 11.74 3.81
CA GLN A 30 -3.54 12.57 3.02
C GLN A 30 -3.56 12.16 1.54
N LEU A 31 -3.56 10.86 1.25
CA LEU A 31 -3.69 10.35 -0.11
C LEU A 31 -5.03 10.76 -0.73
N CYS A 32 -6.12 10.64 0.02
CA CYS A 32 -7.43 11.07 -0.48
C CYS A 32 -7.46 12.55 -0.83
N ARG A 33 -6.89 13.40 0.01
CA ARG A 33 -6.82 14.83 -0.27
C ARG A 33 -5.98 15.14 -1.51
N ALA A 34 -4.85 14.45 -1.66
CA ALA A 34 -3.97 14.64 -2.82
C ALA A 34 -4.68 14.26 -4.12
N LEU A 35 -5.38 13.12 -4.11
CA LEU A 35 -6.02 12.56 -5.30
C LEU A 35 -7.34 13.27 -5.68
N GLU A 36 -7.82 14.20 -4.87
CA GLU A 36 -8.95 15.04 -5.24
C GLU A 36 -8.64 15.95 -6.45
N ARG A 37 -7.37 16.27 -6.68
CA ARG A 37 -6.95 17.02 -7.86
C ARG A 37 -6.83 16.09 -9.07
N GLU A 38 -7.50 16.45 -10.16
CA GLU A 38 -7.51 15.65 -11.39
C GLU A 38 -6.12 15.49 -12.02
N SER A 39 -5.22 16.47 -11.79
CA SER A 39 -3.86 16.41 -12.30
C SER A 39 -2.96 15.40 -11.56
N ARG A 40 -3.42 14.83 -10.47
CA ARG A 40 -2.65 13.92 -9.64
C ARG A 40 -3.11 12.48 -9.78
N HIS A 41 -2.14 11.58 -9.83
CA HIS A 41 -2.42 10.14 -9.86
C HIS A 41 -1.34 9.39 -9.12
N ILE A 42 -1.65 8.14 -8.76
CA ILE A 42 -0.68 7.26 -8.11
C ILE A 42 0.30 6.78 -9.18
N ALA A 43 1.58 7.13 -9.01
CA ALA A 43 2.65 6.65 -9.87
C ALA A 43 3.14 5.28 -9.42
N SER A 44 3.19 5.05 -8.10
CA SER A 44 3.58 3.77 -7.52
C SER A 44 3.05 3.67 -6.09
N TYR A 45 2.66 2.47 -5.68
CA TYR A 45 2.21 2.19 -4.32
C TYR A 45 2.60 0.75 -4.01
N PHE A 46 3.51 0.56 -3.05
CA PHE A 46 4.10 -0.75 -2.80
C PHE A 46 4.48 -0.91 -1.34
N GLY A 47 4.75 -2.16 -0.95
CA GLY A 47 5.14 -2.50 0.40
C GLY A 47 6.55 -3.09 0.47
N VAL A 48 7.25 -2.76 1.55
CA VAL A 48 8.54 -3.33 1.90
C VAL A 48 8.43 -3.96 3.28
N PRO A 49 8.55 -5.29 3.40
CA PRO A 49 8.41 -5.94 4.70
C PRO A 49 9.63 -5.67 5.57
N GLU A 50 9.38 -5.23 6.78
CA GLU A 50 10.35 -5.11 7.85
C GLU A 50 10.12 -6.27 8.85
N SER A 51 10.92 -6.35 9.94
CA SER A 51 10.82 -7.49 10.86
C SER A 51 9.45 -7.61 11.53
N ASP A 52 8.87 -6.49 11.95
CA ASP A 52 7.63 -6.43 12.73
C ASP A 52 6.50 -5.66 12.06
N ALA A 53 6.75 -5.04 10.90
CA ALA A 53 5.78 -4.22 10.21
C ALA A 53 5.99 -4.26 8.70
N LEU A 54 4.95 -3.94 7.96
CA LEU A 54 5.03 -3.69 6.52
C LEU A 54 5.07 -2.18 6.30
N ARG A 55 6.13 -1.69 5.67
CA ARG A 55 6.21 -0.28 5.30
C ARG A 55 5.60 -0.10 3.92
N LEU A 56 4.58 0.76 3.82
CA LEU A 56 3.97 1.13 2.56
C LEU A 56 4.53 2.46 2.09
N TYR A 57 4.87 2.53 0.81
CA TYR A 57 5.28 3.77 0.14
C TYR A 57 4.28 4.10 -0.94
N CYS A 58 3.89 5.37 -1.03
CA CYS A 58 3.06 5.85 -2.13
C CYS A 58 3.69 7.07 -2.76
N LEU A 59 3.81 7.02 -4.09
CA LEU A 59 4.29 8.12 -4.92
C LEU A 59 3.11 8.64 -5.72
N VAL A 60 2.81 9.93 -5.52
CA VAL A 60 1.77 10.64 -6.27
C VAL A 60 2.45 11.61 -7.21
N LEU A 61 2.12 11.52 -8.49
CA LEU A 61 2.63 12.44 -9.51
C LEU A 61 1.59 13.49 -9.82
N ASP A 62 2.01 14.73 -9.89
CA ASP A 62 1.18 15.84 -10.35
C ASP A 62 1.57 16.21 -11.78
N ASP A 63 0.71 15.89 -12.72
CA ASP A 63 0.98 16.11 -14.15
C ASP A 63 1.05 17.59 -14.52
N ALA A 64 0.39 18.47 -13.76
CA ALA A 64 0.40 19.89 -14.02
C ALA A 64 1.72 20.55 -13.66
N SER A 65 2.36 20.11 -12.57
CA SER A 65 3.61 20.68 -12.08
C SER A 65 4.84 19.81 -12.34
N GLY A 66 4.65 18.52 -12.64
CA GLY A 66 5.73 17.55 -12.72
C GLY A 66 6.32 17.17 -11.37
N GLU A 67 5.65 17.54 -10.29
CA GLU A 67 6.11 17.24 -8.94
C GLU A 67 5.75 15.81 -8.53
N VAL A 68 6.68 15.11 -7.89
CA VAL A 68 6.43 13.82 -7.27
C VAL A 68 6.35 13.99 -5.76
N MET A 69 5.30 13.48 -5.17
CA MET A 69 5.03 13.55 -3.73
C MET A 69 5.12 12.15 -3.15
N ILE A 70 5.95 11.98 -2.12
CA ILE A 70 6.21 10.67 -1.51
C ILE A 70 5.86 10.70 -0.03
N ALA A 71 5.13 9.71 0.41
CA ALA A 71 4.85 9.47 1.82
C ALA A 71 4.87 7.97 2.10
N SER A 72 4.99 7.62 3.37
CA SER A 72 4.99 6.23 3.80
C SER A 72 4.20 6.06 5.10
N CYS A 73 3.85 4.82 5.39
CA CYS A 73 3.26 4.43 6.66
C CYS A 73 3.76 3.05 7.07
N LEU A 74 3.56 2.70 8.34
CA LEU A 74 3.85 1.37 8.84
C LEU A 74 2.55 0.65 9.18
N LEU A 75 2.37 -0.55 8.61
CA LEU A 75 1.30 -1.46 9.00
C LEU A 75 1.87 -2.52 9.93
N GLU A 76 1.52 -2.45 11.19
CA GLU A 76 1.90 -3.46 12.16
C GLU A 76 1.12 -4.75 11.90
N GLY A 77 1.73 -5.88 12.21
CA GLY A 77 1.09 -7.17 12.00
C GLY A 77 1.37 -7.82 10.64
N TYR A 78 2.06 -7.12 9.74
CA TYR A 78 2.36 -7.61 8.39
C TYR A 78 3.86 -7.75 8.10
N GLY A 79 4.71 -7.74 9.14
CA GLY A 79 6.15 -7.87 8.98
C GLY A 79 6.60 -9.29 8.63
N LYS A 80 7.89 -9.44 8.33
CA LYS A 80 8.50 -10.73 7.96
C LYS A 80 8.26 -11.83 8.98
N ASP A 81 8.34 -11.49 10.27
CA ASP A 81 8.20 -12.44 11.35
C ASP A 81 6.75 -12.91 11.53
N GLN A 82 5.82 -12.30 10.84
CA GLN A 82 4.39 -12.57 10.98
C GLN A 82 3.79 -13.31 9.79
N VAL A 83 4.55 -13.45 8.70
CA VAL A 83 4.12 -14.19 7.50
C VAL A 83 4.01 -15.70 7.76
N SER A 84 4.62 -16.19 8.84
CA SER A 84 4.55 -17.60 9.24
C SER A 84 3.37 -17.91 10.16
N ARG A 85 2.48 -16.96 10.41
CA ARG A 85 1.32 -17.19 11.26
C ARG A 85 0.35 -18.16 10.62
N THR A 86 -0.13 -19.10 11.42
CA THR A 86 -1.17 -20.06 11.02
C THR A 86 -2.52 -19.35 10.89
N ALA A 87 -3.46 -20.00 10.21
CA ALA A 87 -4.80 -19.45 9.96
C ALA A 87 -5.52 -18.96 11.24
N ASP A 88 -5.16 -19.52 12.40
CA ASP A 88 -5.75 -19.14 13.68
C ASP A 88 -5.37 -17.74 14.17
N SER A 89 -4.33 -17.14 13.59
CA SER A 89 -3.87 -15.80 13.98
C SER A 89 -4.44 -14.69 13.09
N GLN A 90 -5.20 -15.03 12.06
CA GLN A 90 -5.80 -14.05 11.15
C GLN A 90 -6.90 -13.22 11.81
N ASP A 91 -7.48 -13.70 12.90
CA ASP A 91 -8.60 -13.04 13.59
C ASP A 91 -8.19 -11.75 14.32
N LYS A 92 -6.91 -11.38 14.32
CA LYS A 92 -6.41 -10.25 15.12
C LYS A 92 -5.91 -9.06 14.30
N GLN A 93 -5.93 -9.14 12.97
CA GLN A 93 -5.51 -8.01 12.15
C GLN A 93 -6.69 -7.09 11.87
N GLU A 94 -6.50 -5.82 12.20
CA GLU A 94 -7.52 -4.82 11.91
C GLU A 94 -7.66 -4.65 10.40
N LEU A 95 -8.92 -4.58 9.95
CA LEU A 95 -9.23 -4.20 8.58
C LEU A 95 -8.94 -2.72 8.41
N ILE A 96 -8.28 -2.37 7.31
CA ILE A 96 -7.97 -0.97 6.99
C ILE A 96 -8.84 -0.49 5.84
N PRO A 97 -9.14 0.82 5.79
CA PRO A 97 -9.92 1.35 4.67
C PRO A 97 -9.18 1.23 3.35
N SER A 98 -9.93 0.93 2.29
CA SER A 98 -9.42 0.77 0.93
C SER A 98 -9.41 2.10 0.19
N LEU A 99 -8.29 2.42 -0.43
CA LEU A 99 -8.19 3.56 -1.33
C LEU A 99 -9.01 3.33 -2.62
N THR A 100 -9.08 2.08 -3.08
CA THR A 100 -9.84 1.70 -4.27
C THR A 100 -11.32 2.03 -4.15
N ALA A 101 -11.88 1.98 -2.93
CA ALA A 101 -13.29 2.31 -2.71
C ALA A 101 -13.62 3.75 -3.11
N ARG A 102 -12.65 4.66 -3.01
CA ARG A 102 -12.79 6.06 -3.42
C ARG A 102 -12.18 6.36 -4.78
N TYR A 103 -11.08 5.72 -5.09
CA TYR A 103 -10.31 5.96 -6.32
C TYR A 103 -10.07 4.61 -7.00
N PRO A 104 -10.96 4.19 -7.90
CA PRO A 104 -10.88 2.86 -8.52
C PRO A 104 -9.56 2.57 -9.22
N ALA A 105 -8.85 3.58 -9.70
CA ALA A 105 -7.54 3.42 -10.33
C ALA A 105 -6.47 2.86 -9.36
N ALA A 106 -6.73 2.88 -8.05
CA ALA A 106 -5.82 2.32 -7.06
C ALA A 106 -5.90 0.78 -6.95
N HIS A 107 -6.87 0.14 -7.61
CA HIS A 107 -7.14 -1.28 -7.43
C HIS A 107 -5.95 -2.21 -7.69
N PRO A 108 -5.10 -1.99 -8.73
CA PRO A 108 -4.00 -2.92 -8.96
C PRO A 108 -2.98 -2.90 -7.82
N PHE A 109 -2.74 -1.73 -7.25
CA PHE A 109 -1.77 -1.57 -6.18
C PHE A 109 -2.23 -2.27 -4.91
N GLU A 110 -3.49 -2.05 -4.51
CA GLU A 110 -4.02 -2.70 -3.31
C GLU A 110 -4.19 -4.21 -3.49
N ARG A 111 -4.60 -4.64 -4.68
CA ARG A 111 -4.70 -6.08 -4.99
C ARG A 111 -3.33 -6.77 -4.90
N GLU A 112 -2.27 -6.09 -5.33
CA GLU A 112 -0.92 -6.62 -5.18
C GLU A 112 -0.50 -6.72 -3.70
N LEU A 113 -0.84 -5.74 -2.88
CA LEU A 113 -0.58 -5.78 -1.44
C LEU A 113 -1.34 -6.92 -0.75
N ILE A 114 -2.57 -7.17 -1.16
CA ILE A 114 -3.34 -8.33 -0.69
C ILE A 114 -2.63 -9.63 -1.08
N GLU A 115 -2.24 -9.72 -2.34
CA GLU A 115 -1.64 -10.94 -2.90
C GLU A 115 -0.27 -11.26 -2.29
N GLN A 116 0.57 -10.25 -2.10
CA GLN A 116 1.93 -10.45 -1.61
C GLN A 116 2.03 -10.55 -0.09
N PHE A 117 1.22 -9.78 0.63
CA PHE A 117 1.39 -9.61 2.07
C PHE A 117 0.14 -9.96 2.88
N GLY A 118 -0.96 -10.27 2.23
CA GLY A 118 -2.20 -10.60 2.91
C GLY A 118 -2.88 -9.42 3.59
N VAL A 119 -2.64 -8.19 3.11
CA VAL A 119 -3.27 -6.99 3.67
C VAL A 119 -4.79 -7.13 3.57
N GLN A 120 -5.50 -6.82 4.66
CA GLN A 120 -6.95 -6.96 4.74
C GLN A 120 -7.63 -5.60 4.70
N TYR A 121 -8.44 -5.40 3.68
CA TYR A 121 -9.23 -4.19 3.51
C TYR A 121 -10.68 -4.41 3.89
N ALA A 122 -11.28 -3.42 4.57
CA ALA A 122 -12.67 -3.52 5.02
C ALA A 122 -13.67 -3.44 3.87
N ASP A 123 -13.34 -2.70 2.82
CA ASP A 123 -14.30 -2.28 1.81
C ASP A 123 -13.72 -2.30 0.38
N HIS A 124 -12.72 -3.15 0.11
CA HIS A 124 -12.16 -3.26 -1.23
C HIS A 124 -13.19 -3.84 -2.19
N PRO A 125 -13.57 -3.12 -3.27
CA PRO A 125 -14.64 -3.56 -4.15
C PRO A 125 -14.25 -4.73 -5.05
N TRP A 126 -12.96 -5.02 -5.19
CA TRP A 126 -12.48 -6.06 -6.10
C TRP A 126 -11.21 -6.74 -5.59
N ALA A 127 -11.32 -7.40 -4.44
CA ALA A 127 -10.18 -8.04 -3.77
C ALA A 127 -9.84 -9.41 -4.40
N LYS A 128 -9.54 -9.42 -5.70
CA LYS A 128 -9.17 -10.63 -6.44
C LYS A 128 -7.68 -10.61 -6.79
N PRO A 129 -7.05 -11.77 -6.97
CA PRO A 129 -5.65 -11.86 -7.36
C PRO A 129 -5.36 -11.08 -8.63
N LEU A 130 -4.18 -10.46 -8.68
CA LEU A 130 -3.75 -9.64 -9.80
C LEU A 130 -2.86 -10.42 -10.77
N ARG A 131 -1.85 -11.12 -10.24
CA ARG A 131 -0.83 -11.81 -11.04
C ARG A 131 -0.98 -13.31 -11.04
N PHE A 132 -1.55 -13.88 -9.99
CA PHE A 132 -1.62 -15.32 -9.79
C PHE A 132 -3.06 -15.76 -9.62
N ALA A 133 -3.36 -16.98 -9.99
CA ALA A 133 -4.70 -17.55 -9.84
C ALA A 133 -5.11 -17.72 -8.36
N HIS A 134 -4.15 -17.65 -7.46
CA HIS A 134 -4.36 -17.78 -6.01
C HIS A 134 -3.52 -16.74 -5.26
N ASP A 135 -3.91 -16.47 -4.04
CA ASP A 135 -3.22 -15.53 -3.18
C ASP A 135 -1.87 -16.10 -2.72
N ARG A 136 -0.77 -15.39 -3.00
CA ARG A 136 0.58 -15.82 -2.59
C ARG A 136 0.79 -15.77 -1.09
N ALA A 137 0.05 -14.93 -0.40
CA ALA A 137 0.11 -14.88 1.06
C ALA A 137 -0.52 -16.11 1.71
N ASP A 138 -1.41 -16.79 1.00
CA ASP A 138 -2.06 -18.01 1.48
C ASP A 138 -1.32 -19.25 0.96
N ARG A 139 -0.31 -19.66 1.71
CA ARG A 139 0.52 -20.82 1.35
C ARG A 139 -0.26 -22.14 1.30
N SER A 140 -1.39 -22.23 2.00
CA SER A 140 -2.20 -23.45 1.99
C SER A 140 -2.84 -23.71 0.64
N LYS A 141 -3.09 -22.67 -0.13
CA LYS A 141 -3.68 -22.76 -1.47
C LYS A 141 -2.65 -22.98 -2.56
N GLN A 142 -1.37 -22.73 -2.29
CA GLN A 142 -0.31 -22.88 -3.29
C GLN A 142 -0.05 -24.34 -3.65
N LEU A 143 -0.32 -25.26 -2.75
CA LEU A 143 -0.01 -26.69 -2.94
C LEU A 143 -1.06 -27.43 -3.76
N ASN A 144 -2.23 -26.86 -3.96
CA ASN A 144 -3.37 -27.56 -4.59
C ASN A 144 -3.66 -27.15 -6.04
N ASN A 145 -2.88 -26.21 -6.60
CA ASN A 145 -3.15 -25.66 -7.93
C ASN A 145 -2.11 -26.03 -9.00
N TYR A 146 -1.26 -27.00 -8.72
CA TYR A 146 -0.28 -27.50 -9.68
C TYR A 146 -0.47 -28.99 -9.93
#